data_36aac6cc10e88fa759c0734954b67bb2
#
_entry.id   36aac6cc10e88fa759c0734954b67bb2
#
_cell.length_a   1.000
_cell.length_b   1.000
_cell.length_c   1.000
_cell.angle_alpha   90.00
_cell.angle_beta   90.00
_cell.angle_gamma   90.00
#
_symmetry.space_group_name_H-M   'P 1'
#
loop_
_entity.id
_entity.type
_entity.pdbx_description
1 polymer ?
#
loop_
_entity_poly.entity_id
_entity_poly.type
_entity_poly.pdbx_seq_one_letter_code
_entity_poly.pdbx_strand_id
1 'polypeptide(L)'
;CIHAAGIPKGVVNILHGTGPVVGNELTVNPDVNKISFTGSTGVGKTIAKGAADTMKRVTLELGGKSPNIILDDADFADAIPKAIFAAYLNSGQACAAATRLLVPAKR
;
A
#
# COMPACT_ATOMS: atom_id res chain seq x y z
N CYS A 1 -17.18 -13.33 12.72
CA CYS A 1 -17.10 -13.42 11.24
C CYS A 1 -16.30 -14.66 10.79
N ILE A 2 -15.04 -14.88 11.21
CA ILE A 2 -14.18 -16.01 10.75
C ILE A 2 -14.83 -17.37 11.06
N HIS A 3 -15.30 -17.58 12.30
CA HIS A 3 -16.02 -18.80 12.67
C HIS A 3 -17.32 -19.00 11.92
N ALA A 4 -18.10 -17.93 11.71
CA ALA A 4 -19.35 -18.01 10.96
C ALA A 4 -19.15 -18.34 9.48
N ALA A 5 -17.96 -18.03 8.94
CA ALA A 5 -17.55 -18.38 7.58
C ALA A 5 -17.02 -19.81 7.45
N GLY A 6 -17.01 -20.62 8.53
CA GLY A 6 -16.54 -22.00 8.51
C GLY A 6 -15.02 -22.17 8.39
N ILE A 7 -14.24 -21.13 8.61
CA ILE A 7 -12.77 -21.21 8.55
C ILE A 7 -12.25 -22.01 9.76
N PRO A 8 -11.45 -23.07 9.55
CA PRO A 8 -10.93 -23.88 10.64
C PRO A 8 -10.10 -23.08 11.63
N LYS A 9 -10.10 -23.51 12.90
CA LYS A 9 -9.28 -22.90 13.95
C LYS A 9 -7.79 -22.97 13.58
N GLY A 10 -7.05 -21.89 13.86
CA GLY A 10 -5.62 -21.79 13.59
C GLY A 10 -5.25 -21.32 12.17
N VAL A 11 -6.20 -21.23 11.24
CA VAL A 11 -5.93 -20.71 9.89
C VAL A 11 -5.73 -19.18 9.89
N VAL A 12 -6.49 -18.47 10.73
CA VAL A 12 -6.35 -17.02 10.90
C VAL A 12 -6.01 -16.70 12.34
N ASN A 13 -4.88 -16.06 12.57
CA ASN A 13 -4.38 -15.67 13.88
C ASN A 13 -4.11 -14.17 13.89
N ILE A 14 -4.52 -13.48 14.95
CA ILE A 14 -4.28 -12.05 15.14
C ILE A 14 -3.29 -11.88 16.28
N LEU A 15 -2.15 -11.27 15.99
CA LEU A 15 -1.12 -10.95 16.96
C LEU A 15 -1.10 -9.45 17.20
N HIS A 16 -1.23 -9.03 18.46
CA HIS A 16 -1.12 -7.64 18.86
C HIS A 16 0.31 -7.30 19.29
N GLY A 17 0.79 -6.14 18.83
CA GLY A 17 2.10 -5.63 19.22
C GLY A 17 2.56 -4.50 18.31
N THR A 18 3.73 -3.93 18.66
CA THR A 18 4.31 -2.88 17.81
C THR A 18 5.02 -3.46 16.60
N GLY A 19 5.08 -2.67 15.52
CA GLY A 19 5.81 -3.07 14.31
C GLY A 19 7.25 -3.50 14.56
N PRO A 20 8.06 -2.74 15.34
CA PRO A 20 9.43 -3.12 15.68
C PRO A 20 9.57 -4.46 16.44
N VAL A 21 8.55 -4.89 17.15
CA VAL A 21 8.60 -6.16 17.91
C VAL A 21 7.96 -7.28 17.10
N VAL A 22 6.65 -7.24 16.92
CA VAL A 22 5.91 -8.33 16.24
C VAL A 22 6.19 -8.38 14.75
N GLY A 23 6.22 -7.21 14.08
CA GLY A 23 6.51 -7.13 12.64
C GLY A 23 7.92 -7.58 12.31
N ASN A 24 8.91 -7.21 13.15
CA ASN A 24 10.28 -7.67 12.96
C ASN A 24 10.39 -9.18 13.17
N GLU A 25 9.78 -9.73 14.22
CA GLU A 25 9.78 -11.18 14.47
C GLU A 25 9.20 -11.95 13.27
N LEU A 26 8.04 -11.52 12.76
CA LEU A 26 7.46 -12.13 11.56
C LEU A 26 8.37 -12.01 10.32
N THR A 27 9.17 -10.94 10.26
CA THR A 27 10.10 -10.72 9.15
C THR A 27 11.29 -11.68 9.17
N VAL A 28 11.85 -11.93 10.33
CA VAL A 28 13.08 -12.75 10.46
C VAL A 28 12.81 -14.22 10.77
N ASN A 29 11.64 -14.56 11.31
CA ASN A 29 11.32 -15.92 11.75
C ASN A 29 11.30 -16.91 10.56
N PRO A 30 12.08 -18.01 10.59
CA PRO A 30 12.21 -18.94 9.49
C PRO A 30 10.91 -19.70 9.17
N ASP A 31 9.98 -19.81 10.11
CA ASP A 31 8.71 -20.52 9.91
C ASP A 31 7.66 -19.68 9.16
N VAL A 32 7.96 -18.40 8.89
CA VAL A 32 7.11 -17.52 8.09
C VAL A 32 7.56 -17.55 6.63
N ASN A 33 6.72 -18.06 5.74
CA ASN A 33 7.06 -18.27 4.31
C ASN A 33 6.79 -17.05 3.43
N LYS A 34 5.90 -16.15 3.85
CA LYS A 34 5.54 -14.96 3.08
C LYS A 34 5.14 -13.80 3.98
N ILE A 35 5.56 -12.60 3.59
CA ILE A 35 5.10 -11.35 4.18
C ILE A 35 4.35 -10.54 3.13
N SER A 36 3.20 -10.01 3.52
CA SER A 36 2.47 -8.98 2.78
C SER A 36 2.37 -7.75 3.68
N PHE A 37 2.88 -6.62 3.19
CA PHE A 37 2.99 -5.40 3.99
C PHE A 37 2.48 -4.20 3.20
N THR A 38 1.70 -3.36 3.86
CA THR A 38 1.27 -2.05 3.37
C THR A 38 1.76 -0.98 4.34
N GLY A 39 2.49 0.02 3.85
CA GLY A 39 2.99 1.11 4.70
C GLY A 39 4.10 1.94 4.04
N SER A 40 5.01 2.51 4.86
CA SER A 40 6.05 3.38 4.34
C SER A 40 7.14 2.63 3.56
N THR A 41 7.72 3.30 2.56
CA THR A 41 8.83 2.76 1.77
C THR A 41 10.03 2.38 2.63
N GLY A 42 10.32 3.14 3.70
CA GLY A 42 11.41 2.84 4.62
C GLY A 42 11.23 1.51 5.33
N VAL A 43 10.04 1.27 5.88
CA VAL A 43 9.70 -0.01 6.53
C VAL A 43 9.68 -1.15 5.52
N GLY A 44 9.11 -0.93 4.32
CA GLY A 44 9.12 -1.92 3.25
C GLY A 44 10.54 -2.39 2.87
N LYS A 45 11.49 -1.45 2.76
CA LYS A 45 12.91 -1.77 2.53
C LYS A 45 13.51 -2.60 3.66
N THR A 46 13.18 -2.30 4.91
CA THR A 46 13.64 -3.07 6.08
C THR A 46 13.11 -4.50 6.03
N ILE A 47 11.82 -4.67 5.75
CA ILE A 47 11.19 -5.99 5.59
C ILE A 47 11.84 -6.77 4.44
N ALA A 48 12.05 -6.16 3.27
CA ALA A 48 12.67 -6.82 2.15
C ALA A 48 14.09 -7.33 2.47
N LYS A 49 14.87 -6.53 3.19
CA LYS A 49 16.22 -6.93 3.63
C LYS A 49 16.16 -8.08 4.62
N GLY A 50 15.35 -8.00 5.68
CA GLY A 50 15.26 -9.07 6.69
C GLY A 50 14.65 -10.36 6.15
N ALA A 51 13.75 -10.29 5.18
CA ALA A 51 13.16 -11.46 4.54
C ALA A 51 14.12 -12.21 3.60
N ALA A 52 15.18 -11.53 3.11
CA ALA A 52 16.15 -12.13 2.19
C ALA A 52 16.93 -13.29 2.81
N ASP A 53 17.27 -13.21 4.10
CA ASP A 53 18.07 -14.23 4.79
C ASP A 53 17.38 -15.61 4.82
N THR A 54 16.06 -15.63 4.74
CA THR A 54 15.26 -16.87 4.74
C THR A 54 14.54 -17.10 3.42
N MET A 55 14.86 -16.31 2.37
CA MET A 55 14.24 -16.40 1.03
C MET A 55 12.72 -16.31 1.06
N LYS A 56 12.15 -15.57 2.01
CA LYS A 56 10.69 -15.35 2.11
C LYS A 56 10.15 -14.64 0.86
N ARG A 57 8.96 -14.99 0.46
CA ARG A 57 8.21 -14.17 -0.51
C ARG A 57 7.72 -12.89 0.15
N VAL A 58 7.88 -11.76 -0.54
CA VAL A 58 7.47 -10.45 -0.03
C VAL A 58 6.57 -9.77 -1.05
N THR A 59 5.43 -9.27 -0.57
CA THR A 59 4.56 -8.35 -1.31
C THR A 59 4.53 -7.02 -0.56
N LEU A 60 4.88 -5.93 -1.24
CA LEU A 60 4.99 -4.59 -0.65
C LEU A 60 4.07 -3.63 -1.38
N GLU A 61 3.11 -3.06 -0.63
CA GLU A 61 2.28 -1.96 -1.05
C GLU A 61 2.74 -0.69 -0.32
N LEU A 62 3.37 0.23 -1.04
CA LEU A 62 4.11 1.34 -0.46
C LEU A 62 3.55 2.68 -0.93
N GLY A 63 4.06 3.76 -0.36
CA GLY A 63 3.71 5.11 -0.76
C GLY A 63 4.18 5.46 -2.17
N GLY A 64 3.51 6.42 -2.78
CA GLY A 64 3.83 6.87 -4.13
C GLY A 64 3.30 8.30 -4.40
N LYS A 65 3.52 8.76 -5.64
CA LYS A 65 2.98 9.99 -6.21
C LYS A 65 2.38 9.64 -7.57
N SER A 66 1.17 9.08 -7.54
CA SER A 66 0.48 8.63 -8.76
C SER A 66 0.25 9.78 -9.74
N PRO A 67 0.43 9.55 -11.05
CA PRO A 67 0.11 10.56 -12.05
C PRO A 67 -1.41 10.70 -12.20
N ASN A 68 -1.83 11.93 -12.48
CA ASN A 68 -3.17 12.30 -12.88
C ASN A 68 -3.04 13.03 -14.22
N ILE A 69 -3.40 12.37 -15.29
CA ILE A 69 -3.09 12.85 -16.64
C ILE A 69 -4.38 13.33 -17.30
N ILE A 70 -4.45 14.62 -17.60
CA ILE A 70 -5.55 15.21 -18.38
C ILE A 70 -5.06 15.39 -19.81
N LEU A 71 -5.74 14.75 -20.76
CA LEU A 71 -5.43 14.84 -22.17
C LEU A 71 -6.00 16.14 -22.79
N ASP A 72 -5.52 16.49 -23.99
CA ASP A 72 -5.87 17.75 -24.65
C ASP A 72 -7.35 17.81 -25.09
N ASP A 73 -7.95 16.68 -25.37
CA ASP A 73 -9.36 16.51 -25.76
C ASP A 73 -10.32 16.31 -24.57
N ALA A 74 -9.82 16.37 -23.33
CA ALA A 74 -10.68 16.22 -22.15
C ALA A 74 -11.60 17.43 -21.95
N ASP A 75 -12.81 17.17 -21.44
CA ASP A 75 -13.67 18.22 -20.90
C ASP A 75 -13.09 18.68 -19.55
N PHE A 76 -12.45 19.85 -19.56
CA PHE A 76 -11.79 20.41 -18.37
C PHE A 76 -12.78 20.77 -17.26
N ALA A 77 -14.00 21.15 -17.58
CA ALA A 77 -15.01 21.46 -16.57
C ALA A 77 -15.39 20.22 -15.74
N ASP A 78 -15.37 19.05 -16.35
CA ASP A 78 -15.60 17.76 -15.68
C ASP A 78 -14.31 17.18 -15.09
N ALA A 79 -13.20 17.26 -15.83
CA ALA A 79 -11.94 16.63 -15.44
C ALA A 79 -11.28 17.26 -14.20
N ILE A 80 -11.32 18.60 -14.07
CA ILE A 80 -10.64 19.30 -12.97
C ILE A 80 -11.24 18.95 -11.59
N PRO A 81 -12.56 19.00 -11.37
CA PRO A 81 -13.13 18.58 -10.09
C PRO A 81 -12.78 17.13 -9.72
N LYS A 82 -12.78 16.22 -10.71
CA LYS A 82 -12.40 14.82 -10.52
C LYS A 82 -10.91 14.66 -10.16
N ALA A 83 -10.04 15.44 -10.80
CA ALA A 83 -8.62 15.46 -10.52
C ALA A 83 -8.32 15.95 -9.09
N ILE A 84 -9.02 17.00 -8.66
CA ILE A 84 -8.94 17.52 -7.28
C ILE A 84 -9.41 16.45 -6.29
N PHE A 85 -10.57 15.85 -6.53
CA PHE A 85 -11.10 14.78 -5.68
C PHE A 85 -10.11 13.61 -5.56
N ALA A 86 -9.54 13.15 -6.68
CA ALA A 86 -8.57 12.05 -6.69
C ALA A 86 -7.28 12.37 -5.91
N ALA A 87 -6.84 13.64 -5.92
CA ALA A 87 -5.66 14.08 -5.19
C ALA A 87 -5.91 14.18 -3.67
N TYR A 88 -7.09 14.66 -3.28
CA TYR A 88 -7.41 14.98 -1.88
C TYR A 88 -8.34 13.97 -1.19
N LEU A 89 -8.67 12.86 -1.85
CA LEU A 89 -9.40 11.75 -1.24
C LEU A 89 -8.74 11.36 0.09
N ASN A 90 -9.55 11.20 1.15
CA ASN A 90 -9.08 10.90 2.49
C ASN A 90 -8.00 11.89 3.00
N SER A 91 -8.18 13.18 2.73
CA SER A 91 -7.23 14.24 3.07
C SER A 91 -5.84 14.05 2.43
N GLY A 92 -5.78 13.41 1.27
CA GLY A 92 -4.54 13.06 0.56
C GLY A 92 -3.77 11.89 1.16
N GLN A 93 -4.30 11.22 2.16
CA GLN A 93 -3.66 10.10 2.85
C GLN A 93 -4.03 8.76 2.19
N ALA A 94 -3.71 8.62 0.92
CA ALA A 94 -3.93 7.39 0.16
C ALA A 94 -2.70 7.10 -0.73
N CYS A 95 -2.27 5.84 -0.76
CA CYS A 95 -1.15 5.42 -1.62
C CYS A 95 -1.44 5.66 -3.11
N ALA A 96 -2.71 5.58 -3.51
CA ALA A 96 -3.19 5.82 -4.87
C ALA A 96 -3.62 7.28 -5.13
N ALA A 97 -3.43 8.21 -4.18
CA ALA A 97 -3.77 9.61 -4.39
C ALA A 97 -3.05 10.17 -5.62
N ALA A 98 -3.81 10.65 -6.61
CA ALA A 98 -3.29 11.11 -7.89
C ALA A 98 -2.76 12.56 -7.77
N THR A 99 -1.71 12.74 -6.97
CA THR A 99 -1.20 14.05 -6.54
C THR A 99 -0.28 14.73 -7.55
N ARG A 100 0.09 14.05 -8.63
CA ARG A 100 0.95 14.61 -9.67
C ARG A 100 0.13 14.88 -10.92
N LEU A 101 -0.44 16.09 -11.00
CA LEU A 101 -1.27 16.51 -12.12
C LEU A 101 -0.39 16.87 -13.34
N LEU A 102 -0.65 16.22 -14.45
CA LEU A 102 -0.04 16.46 -15.75
C LEU A 102 -1.11 16.99 -16.71
N VAL A 103 -0.86 18.15 -17.28
CA VAL A 103 -1.79 18.82 -18.20
C VAL A 103 -1.06 19.21 -19.48
N PRO A 104 -1.79 19.39 -20.61
CA PRO A 104 -1.18 19.89 -21.85
C PRO A 104 -0.55 21.28 -21.64
N ALA A 105 0.64 21.49 -22.21
CA ALA A 105 1.39 22.75 -22.05
C ALA A 105 0.69 23.98 -22.61
N LYS A 106 -0.33 23.80 -23.44
CA LYS A 106 -1.10 24.89 -24.07
C LYS A 106 -2.35 25.30 -23.28
N ARG A 107 -2.58 24.71 -22.09
CA ARG A 107 -3.76 24.94 -21.26
C ARG A 107 -3.40 25.63 -19.96
#